data_a0ac38b89f93d0d4c89ea35152ddb5ef
#
_entry.id   a0ac38b89f93d0d4c89ea35152ddb5ef
#
_cell.length_a   1.000
_cell.length_b   1.000
_cell.length_c   1.000
_cell.angle_alpha   90.00
_cell.angle_beta   90.00
_cell.angle_gamma   90.00
#
_symmetry.space_group_name_H-M   'P 1'
#
loop_
_entity.id
_entity.type
_entity.pdbx_description
1 polymer ?
#
loop_
_entity_poly.entity_id
_entity_poly.type
_entity_poly.pdbx_seq_one_letter_code
_entity_poly.pdbx_strand_id
1 'polypeptide(L)'
;LIPDFILHFPNNRDVIVDSKVVLTDYERYMNATDAEEKSKYLAAHIKALRTQVDLLHKKDYTFYLNSNYAKLDFVIMYVFHESALSLALMNDTSLWSYAYNKNVLIMGPQTMYMNLRVLELMWVQMRQLTKQDEIIAQANLIVERTQLFASRLAATEKSMQKVIDDFKDLKTSTADGGRSIITP
;
A
#
# COMPACT_ATOMS: atom_id res chain seq x y z
N LEU A 1 -0.14 22.45 -15.10
CA LEU A 1 0.75 21.36 -15.56
C LEU A 1 0.14 20.06 -15.10
N ILE A 2 -0.59 19.37 -15.95
CA ILE A 2 -1.24 18.10 -15.63
C ILE A 2 -0.20 16.98 -15.76
N PRO A 3 -0.02 16.09 -14.77
CA PRO A 3 0.82 14.90 -14.92
C PRO A 3 0.22 13.93 -15.92
N ASP A 4 1.06 13.15 -16.61
CA ASP A 4 0.56 12.14 -17.55
C ASP A 4 -0.11 10.98 -16.82
N PHE A 5 0.50 10.52 -15.70
CA PHE A 5 -0.03 9.45 -14.86
C PHE A 5 0.27 9.71 -13.39
N ILE A 6 -0.56 9.13 -12.52
CA ILE A 6 -0.32 9.04 -11.08
C ILE A 6 -0.36 7.56 -10.69
N LEU A 7 0.70 7.07 -10.04
CA LEU A 7 0.76 5.73 -9.48
C LEU A 7 0.39 5.80 -8.00
N HIS A 8 -0.67 5.09 -7.65
CA HIS A 8 -1.13 4.97 -6.27
C HIS A 8 -0.44 3.80 -5.58
N PHE A 9 0.32 4.09 -4.55
CA PHE A 9 0.95 3.11 -3.68
C PHE A 9 0.08 2.81 -2.47
N PRO A 10 0.25 1.64 -1.81
CA PRO A 10 -0.34 1.40 -0.50
C PRO A 10 0.02 2.51 0.51
N ASN A 11 -0.80 2.64 1.57
CA ASN A 11 -0.62 3.66 2.61
C ASN A 11 -0.80 5.11 2.12
N ASN A 12 -1.68 5.32 1.14
CA ASN A 12 -2.03 6.64 0.62
C ASN A 12 -0.81 7.44 0.14
N ARG A 13 0.03 6.83 -0.65
CA ARG A 13 1.20 7.46 -1.27
C ARG A 13 1.05 7.52 -2.77
N ASP A 14 1.34 8.67 -3.35
CA ASP A 14 1.27 8.91 -4.79
C ASP A 14 2.62 9.24 -5.38
N VAL A 15 2.87 8.69 -6.57
CA VAL A 15 4.03 9.00 -7.42
C VAL A 15 3.55 9.52 -8.75
N ILE A 16 4.12 10.63 -9.17
CA ILE A 16 3.85 11.22 -10.48
C ILE A 16 4.77 10.62 -11.52
N VAL A 17 4.20 10.31 -12.67
CA VAL A 17 4.91 9.87 -13.88
C VAL A 17 4.68 10.91 -14.97
N ASP A 18 5.78 11.41 -15.54
CA ASP A 18 5.77 12.34 -16.68
C ASP A 18 6.58 11.71 -17.84
N SER A 19 5.98 11.62 -19.03
CA SER A 19 6.52 10.89 -20.18
C SER A 19 7.10 11.77 -21.29
N LYS A 20 7.31 13.06 -21.04
CA LYS A 20 7.69 14.04 -22.06
C LYS A 20 9.17 14.01 -22.43
N VAL A 21 9.59 12.98 -23.13
CA VAL A 21 10.94 12.88 -23.68
C VAL A 21 10.91 13.06 -25.20
N VAL A 22 11.68 14.03 -25.69
CA VAL A 22 11.84 14.27 -27.14
C VAL A 22 12.92 13.34 -27.68
N LEU A 23 12.55 12.48 -28.63
CA LEU A 23 13.46 11.49 -29.25
C LEU A 23 14.04 11.94 -30.59
N THR A 24 13.82 13.17 -31.02
CA THR A 24 14.26 13.68 -32.33
C THR A 24 15.76 13.50 -32.56
N ASP A 25 16.59 13.78 -31.56
CA ASP A 25 18.04 13.64 -31.68
C ASP A 25 18.49 12.18 -31.63
N TYR A 26 17.75 11.29 -30.95
CA TYR A 26 17.95 9.84 -31.05
C TYR A 26 17.64 9.32 -32.46
N GLU A 27 16.55 9.74 -33.08
CA GLU A 27 16.19 9.37 -34.44
C GLU A 27 17.25 9.87 -35.46
N ARG A 28 17.75 11.10 -35.29
CA ARG A 28 18.84 11.64 -36.08
C ARG A 28 20.12 10.85 -35.92
N TYR A 29 20.46 10.46 -34.69
CA TYR A 29 21.61 9.59 -34.39
C TYR A 29 21.49 8.25 -35.13
N MET A 30 20.32 7.62 -35.11
CA MET A 30 20.09 6.33 -35.77
C MET A 30 20.21 6.42 -37.29
N ASN A 31 19.83 7.54 -37.87
CA ASN A 31 19.85 7.78 -39.35
C ASN A 31 21.18 8.39 -39.86
N ALA A 32 22.02 8.90 -38.97
CA ALA A 32 23.31 9.48 -39.39
C ALA A 32 24.26 8.38 -39.90
N THR A 33 24.97 8.67 -40.97
CA THR A 33 25.98 7.77 -41.55
C THR A 33 27.39 8.19 -41.18
N ASP A 34 27.59 9.47 -40.91
CA ASP A 34 28.88 10.04 -40.52
C ASP A 34 29.12 9.97 -39.01
N ALA A 35 30.37 9.68 -38.61
CA ALA A 35 30.74 9.52 -37.20
C ALA A 35 30.67 10.84 -36.42
N GLU A 36 30.97 11.97 -37.08
CA GLU A 36 30.91 13.28 -36.44
C GLU A 36 29.45 13.68 -36.17
N GLU A 37 28.57 13.46 -37.15
CA GLU A 37 27.12 13.68 -36.96
C GLU A 37 26.54 12.80 -35.87
N LYS A 38 26.90 11.50 -35.80
CA LYS A 38 26.49 10.60 -34.72
C LYS A 38 26.90 11.14 -33.37
N SER A 39 28.15 11.54 -33.20
CA SER A 39 28.64 12.10 -31.96
C SER A 39 27.87 13.35 -31.53
N LYS A 40 27.58 14.24 -32.49
CA LYS A 40 26.79 15.46 -32.26
C LYS A 40 25.37 15.15 -31.81
N TYR A 41 24.67 14.26 -32.51
CA TYR A 41 23.29 13.91 -32.13
C TYR A 41 23.20 13.11 -30.84
N LEU A 42 24.19 12.27 -30.53
CA LEU A 42 24.27 11.59 -29.24
C LEU A 42 24.41 12.59 -28.09
N ALA A 43 25.31 13.57 -28.22
CA ALA A 43 25.50 14.60 -27.21
C ALA A 43 24.22 15.44 -27.02
N ALA A 44 23.52 15.76 -28.12
CA ALA A 44 22.25 16.49 -28.09
C ALA A 44 21.15 15.67 -27.38
N HIS A 45 21.06 14.36 -27.67
CA HIS A 45 20.10 13.46 -27.03
C HIS A 45 20.32 13.37 -25.52
N ILE A 46 21.55 13.17 -25.05
CA ILE A 46 21.91 13.14 -23.63
C ILE A 46 21.56 14.48 -22.97
N LYS A 47 21.90 15.60 -23.62
CA LYS A 47 21.56 16.93 -23.14
C LYS A 47 20.04 17.14 -23.01
N ALA A 48 19.26 16.64 -23.97
CA ALA A 48 17.79 16.70 -23.91
C ALA A 48 17.23 15.95 -22.69
N LEU A 49 17.75 14.76 -22.39
CA LEU A 49 17.37 14.00 -21.19
C LEU A 49 17.72 14.75 -19.92
N ARG A 50 18.92 15.31 -19.81
CA ARG A 50 19.33 16.14 -18.63
C ARG A 50 18.43 17.37 -18.48
N THR A 51 18.10 18.02 -19.56
CA THR A 51 17.19 19.18 -19.55
C THR A 51 15.81 18.79 -19.05
N GLN A 52 15.31 17.62 -19.46
CA GLN A 52 14.02 17.11 -18.98
C GLN A 52 14.06 16.79 -17.47
N VAL A 53 15.15 16.21 -16.97
CA VAL A 53 15.36 16.02 -15.52
C VAL A 53 15.28 17.37 -14.79
N ASP A 54 15.94 18.40 -15.30
CA ASP A 54 15.91 19.74 -14.70
C ASP A 54 14.52 20.36 -14.68
N LEU A 55 13.77 20.15 -15.75
CA LEU A 55 12.38 20.63 -15.84
C LEU A 55 11.48 19.91 -14.82
N LEU A 56 11.62 18.60 -14.69
CA LEU A 56 10.83 17.81 -13.75
C LEU A 56 11.16 18.14 -12.29
N HIS A 57 12.43 18.31 -11.98
CA HIS A 57 12.89 18.71 -10.64
C HIS A 57 12.26 20.05 -10.19
N LYS A 58 12.09 21.00 -11.12
CA LYS A 58 11.53 22.33 -10.84
C LYS A 58 10.00 22.35 -10.78
N LYS A 59 9.33 21.33 -11.29
CA LYS A 59 7.87 21.28 -11.33
C LYS A 59 7.30 20.96 -9.94
N ASP A 60 6.39 21.79 -9.47
CA ASP A 60 5.58 21.48 -8.29
C ASP A 60 4.27 20.81 -8.73
N TYR A 61 4.11 19.56 -8.33
CA TYR A 61 2.92 18.76 -8.62
C TYR A 61 1.99 18.62 -7.41
N THR A 62 2.24 19.29 -6.29
CA THR A 62 1.45 19.18 -5.05
C THR A 62 -0.01 19.51 -5.26
N PHE A 63 -0.31 20.41 -6.20
CA PHE A 63 -1.68 20.81 -6.53
C PHE A 63 -2.56 19.69 -7.12
N TYR A 64 -1.95 18.66 -7.72
CA TYR A 64 -2.68 17.56 -8.39
C TYR A 64 -2.84 16.32 -7.51
N LEU A 65 -2.25 16.32 -6.33
CA LEU A 65 -2.37 15.21 -5.40
C LEU A 65 -3.57 15.42 -4.48
N ASN A 66 -4.30 14.36 -4.24
CA ASN A 66 -5.41 14.41 -3.29
C ASN A 66 -4.86 14.74 -1.90
N SER A 67 -5.51 15.64 -1.15
CA SER A 67 -5.08 16.09 0.18
C SER A 67 -4.90 14.94 1.20
N ASN A 68 -5.51 13.79 0.93
CA ASN A 68 -5.41 12.59 1.76
C ASN A 68 -4.21 11.68 1.43
N TYR A 69 -3.41 12.03 0.38
CA TYR A 69 -2.28 11.23 -0.07
C TYR A 69 -0.98 11.97 0.18
N ALA A 70 -0.01 11.27 0.77
CA ALA A 70 1.34 11.80 0.91
C ALA A 70 2.07 11.67 -0.43
N LYS A 71 2.63 12.77 -0.93
CA LYS A 71 3.53 12.76 -2.08
C LYS A 71 4.81 12.01 -1.70
N LEU A 72 5.24 11.07 -2.53
CA LEU A 72 6.61 10.57 -2.46
C LEU A 72 7.56 11.65 -3.01
N ASP A 73 8.75 11.75 -2.41
CA ASP A 73 9.71 12.83 -2.68
C ASP A 73 10.40 12.72 -4.04
N PHE A 74 9.85 11.95 -4.96
CA PHE A 74 10.40 11.77 -6.30
C PHE A 74 9.32 11.75 -7.39
N VAL A 75 9.77 12.03 -8.62
CA VAL A 75 8.97 11.99 -9.85
C VAL A 75 9.59 10.97 -10.80
N ILE A 76 8.78 10.18 -11.48
CA ILE A 76 9.25 9.26 -12.51
C ILE A 76 9.28 9.97 -13.86
N MET A 77 10.46 10.03 -14.47
CA MET A 77 10.64 10.39 -15.87
C MET A 77 10.55 9.14 -16.73
N TYR A 78 9.44 8.96 -17.42
CA TYR A 78 9.23 7.80 -18.27
C TYR A 78 9.74 8.06 -19.69
N VAL A 79 10.72 7.27 -20.11
CA VAL A 79 11.27 7.28 -21.46
C VAL A 79 10.70 6.10 -22.22
N PHE A 80 9.74 6.33 -23.12
CA PHE A 80 8.96 5.27 -23.77
C PHE A 80 9.77 4.40 -24.76
N HIS A 81 11.01 4.78 -25.08
CA HIS A 81 11.89 4.04 -25.99
C HIS A 81 13.12 3.50 -25.26
N GLU A 82 13.14 2.19 -25.00
CA GLU A 82 14.19 1.52 -24.20
C GLU A 82 15.59 1.72 -24.80
N SER A 83 15.72 1.57 -26.13
CA SER A 83 17.02 1.71 -26.79
C SER A 83 17.59 3.12 -26.73
N ALA A 84 16.72 4.14 -26.77
CA ALA A 84 17.14 5.53 -26.63
C ALA A 84 17.65 5.82 -25.21
N LEU A 85 16.99 5.27 -24.20
CA LEU A 85 17.43 5.38 -22.82
C LEU A 85 18.75 4.63 -22.60
N SER A 86 18.85 3.39 -23.07
CA SER A 86 20.05 2.57 -22.96
C SER A 86 21.25 3.24 -23.63
N LEU A 87 21.06 3.80 -24.84
CA LEU A 87 22.12 4.54 -25.53
C LEU A 87 22.63 5.71 -24.69
N ALA A 88 21.74 6.49 -24.09
CA ALA A 88 22.13 7.62 -23.26
C ALA A 88 22.88 7.19 -22.01
N LEU A 89 22.39 6.15 -21.30
CA LEU A 89 23.02 5.64 -20.08
C LEU A 89 24.40 5.00 -20.32
N MET A 90 24.59 4.34 -21.46
CA MET A 90 25.88 3.78 -21.85
C MET A 90 26.94 4.87 -22.13
N ASN A 91 26.53 6.03 -22.64
CA ASN A 91 27.42 7.12 -23.01
C ASN A 91 27.52 8.23 -21.95
N ASP A 92 26.59 8.26 -21.01
CA ASP A 92 26.62 9.15 -19.85
C ASP A 92 26.30 8.37 -18.57
N THR A 93 27.33 7.77 -18.00
CA THR A 93 27.22 6.95 -16.77
C THR A 93 26.79 7.75 -15.55
N SER A 94 26.88 9.08 -15.60
CA SER A 94 26.47 9.97 -14.51
C SER A 94 25.00 10.40 -14.61
N LEU A 95 24.33 10.13 -15.72
CA LEU A 95 22.96 10.59 -15.98
C LEU A 95 21.98 10.09 -14.92
N TRP A 96 22.12 8.83 -14.51
CA TRP A 96 21.25 8.23 -13.52
C TRP A 96 21.42 8.89 -12.14
N SER A 97 22.67 9.03 -11.66
CA SER A 97 22.94 9.68 -10.38
C SER A 97 22.59 11.18 -10.38
N TYR A 98 22.77 11.83 -11.53
CA TYR A 98 22.33 13.21 -11.73
C TYR A 98 20.82 13.38 -11.53
N ALA A 99 20.02 12.50 -12.12
CA ALA A 99 18.57 12.52 -11.97
C ALA A 99 18.15 12.17 -10.54
N TYR A 100 18.74 11.13 -9.97
CA TYR A 100 18.46 10.68 -8.61
C TYR A 100 18.69 11.80 -7.57
N ASN A 101 19.79 12.53 -7.67
CA ASN A 101 20.10 13.67 -6.78
C ASN A 101 19.10 14.83 -6.91
N LYS A 102 18.28 14.81 -7.96
CA LYS A 102 17.18 15.77 -8.19
C LYS A 102 15.81 15.19 -7.90
N ASN A 103 15.75 14.04 -7.23
CA ASN A 103 14.51 13.33 -6.96
C ASN A 103 13.72 12.97 -8.23
N VAL A 104 14.43 12.67 -9.33
CA VAL A 104 13.87 12.19 -10.58
C VAL A 104 14.39 10.78 -10.84
N LEU A 105 13.47 9.82 -10.98
CA LEU A 105 13.81 8.45 -11.36
C LEU A 105 13.56 8.27 -12.86
N ILE A 106 14.61 7.94 -13.60
CA ILE A 106 14.49 7.66 -15.03
C ILE A 106 14.11 6.20 -15.22
N MET A 107 13.04 5.93 -15.95
CA MET A 107 12.57 4.58 -16.22
C MET A 107 12.21 4.38 -17.68
N GLY A 108 12.70 3.30 -18.27
CA GLY A 108 12.24 2.80 -19.57
C GLY A 108 11.07 1.82 -19.43
N PRO A 109 10.53 1.30 -20.54
CA PRO A 109 9.40 0.37 -20.55
C PRO A 109 9.62 -0.88 -19.70
N GLN A 110 10.81 -1.48 -19.77
CA GLN A 110 11.12 -2.69 -18.99
C GLN A 110 11.13 -2.40 -17.50
N THR A 111 11.82 -1.35 -17.08
CA THR A 111 11.90 -0.95 -15.66
C THR A 111 10.53 -0.55 -15.14
N MET A 112 9.74 0.18 -15.92
CA MET A 112 8.37 0.55 -15.57
C MET A 112 7.50 -0.69 -15.36
N TYR A 113 7.54 -1.65 -16.29
CA TYR A 113 6.79 -2.90 -16.16
C TYR A 113 7.14 -3.67 -14.88
N MET A 114 8.42 -3.79 -14.56
CA MET A 114 8.88 -4.44 -13.34
C MET A 114 8.38 -3.71 -12.08
N ASN A 115 8.44 -2.38 -12.06
CA ASN A 115 7.94 -1.59 -10.94
C ASN A 115 6.42 -1.71 -10.78
N LEU A 116 5.66 -1.72 -11.85
CA LEU A 116 4.20 -1.95 -11.79
C LEU A 116 3.88 -3.33 -11.24
N ARG A 117 4.68 -4.36 -11.59
CA ARG A 117 4.50 -5.71 -11.04
C ARG A 117 4.80 -5.75 -9.54
N VAL A 118 5.85 -5.07 -9.09
CA VAL A 118 6.14 -4.93 -7.65
C VAL A 118 5.01 -4.20 -6.93
N LEU A 119 4.50 -3.13 -7.51
CA LEU A 119 3.38 -2.37 -6.96
C LEU A 119 2.12 -3.23 -6.82
N GLU A 120 1.81 -4.06 -7.83
CA GLU A 120 0.71 -5.02 -7.76
C GLU A 120 0.87 -5.99 -6.58
N LEU A 121 2.08 -6.56 -6.40
CA LEU A 121 2.38 -7.44 -5.27
C LEU A 121 2.21 -6.74 -3.93
N MET A 122 2.64 -5.49 -3.80
CA MET A 122 2.44 -4.68 -2.60
C MET A 122 0.94 -4.50 -2.30
N TRP A 123 0.10 -4.25 -3.28
CA TRP A 123 -1.34 -4.15 -3.12
C TRP A 123 -1.99 -5.47 -2.70
N VAL A 124 -1.52 -6.60 -3.25
CA VAL A 124 -1.97 -7.95 -2.84
C VAL A 124 -1.63 -8.19 -1.38
N GLN A 125 -0.39 -7.91 -0.99
CA GLN A 125 0.08 -8.09 0.40
C GLN A 125 -0.71 -7.19 1.37
N MET A 126 -0.94 -5.95 1.03
CA MET A 126 -1.71 -5.02 1.87
C MET A 126 -3.14 -5.51 2.10
N ARG A 127 -3.80 -6.00 1.05
CA ARG A 127 -5.13 -6.61 1.18
C ARG A 127 -5.16 -7.86 2.06
N GLN A 128 -4.09 -8.66 2.02
CA GLN A 128 -3.96 -9.83 2.90
C GLN A 128 -3.81 -9.42 4.36
N LEU A 129 -2.99 -8.42 4.67
CA LEU A 129 -2.82 -7.90 6.03
C LEU A 129 -4.13 -7.36 6.59
N THR A 130 -4.87 -6.57 5.82
CA THR A 130 -6.19 -6.05 6.24
C THR A 130 -7.16 -7.18 6.58
N LYS A 131 -7.20 -8.23 5.75
CA LYS A 131 -8.05 -9.41 6.03
C LYS A 131 -7.61 -10.18 7.27
N GLN A 132 -6.31 -10.29 7.54
CA GLN A 132 -5.81 -10.91 8.76
C GLN A 132 -6.26 -10.15 10.02
N ASP A 133 -6.18 -8.82 10.00
CA ASP A 133 -6.65 -7.98 11.10
C ASP A 133 -8.16 -8.16 11.35
N GLU A 134 -8.96 -8.24 10.30
CA GLU A 134 -10.39 -8.53 10.39
C GLU A 134 -10.66 -9.90 11.03
N ILE A 135 -9.91 -10.94 10.63
CA ILE A 135 -10.03 -12.30 11.17
C ILE A 135 -9.67 -12.32 12.67
N ILE A 136 -8.59 -11.64 13.06
CA ILE A 136 -8.18 -11.53 14.45
C ILE A 136 -9.25 -10.82 15.28
N ALA A 137 -9.81 -9.73 14.77
CA ALA A 137 -10.89 -9.01 15.44
C ALA A 137 -12.13 -9.90 15.65
N GLN A 138 -12.53 -10.68 14.64
CA GLN A 138 -13.64 -11.64 14.77
C GLN A 138 -13.34 -12.79 15.74
N ALA A 139 -12.11 -13.29 15.74
CA ALA A 139 -11.68 -14.33 16.70
C ALA A 139 -11.76 -13.82 18.15
N ASN A 140 -11.30 -12.60 18.41
CA ASN A 140 -11.39 -11.97 19.73
C ASN A 140 -12.86 -11.82 20.18
N LEU A 141 -13.74 -11.41 19.28
CA LEU A 141 -15.17 -11.31 19.57
C LEU A 141 -15.80 -12.67 19.92
N ILE A 142 -15.39 -13.75 19.26
CA ILE A 142 -15.84 -15.11 19.60
C ILE A 142 -15.36 -15.50 21.00
N VAL A 143 -14.13 -15.22 21.35
CA VAL A 143 -13.57 -15.49 22.69
C VAL A 143 -14.38 -14.75 23.77
N GLU A 144 -14.63 -13.46 23.60
CA GLU A 144 -15.43 -12.68 24.54
C GLU A 144 -16.85 -13.24 24.71
N ARG A 145 -17.51 -13.59 23.62
CA ARG A 145 -18.86 -14.18 23.68
C ARG A 145 -18.87 -15.53 24.38
N THR A 146 -17.84 -16.35 24.16
CA THR A 146 -17.69 -17.65 24.82
C THR A 146 -17.46 -17.47 26.34
N GLN A 147 -16.65 -16.52 26.74
CA GLN A 147 -16.45 -16.20 28.18
C GLN A 147 -17.74 -15.70 28.82
N LEU A 148 -18.48 -14.83 28.13
CA LEU A 148 -19.78 -14.36 28.61
C LEU A 148 -20.79 -15.49 28.72
N PHE A 149 -20.84 -16.41 27.78
CA PHE A 149 -21.67 -17.61 27.83
C PHE A 149 -21.34 -18.49 29.04
N ALA A 150 -20.04 -18.77 29.23
CA ALA A 150 -19.57 -19.57 30.36
C ALA A 150 -19.94 -18.95 31.72
N SER A 151 -19.80 -17.62 31.85
CA SER A 151 -20.16 -16.90 33.07
C SER A 151 -21.66 -16.93 33.34
N ARG A 152 -22.48 -16.78 32.30
CA ARG A 152 -23.96 -16.90 32.41
C ARG A 152 -24.40 -18.31 32.79
N LEU A 153 -23.75 -19.33 32.21
CA LEU A 153 -24.01 -20.72 32.55
C LEU A 153 -23.75 -21.00 34.02
N ALA A 154 -22.58 -20.59 34.54
CA ALA A 154 -22.24 -20.74 35.95
C ALA A 154 -23.22 -19.99 36.89
N ALA A 155 -23.65 -18.78 36.50
CA ALA A 155 -24.64 -18.04 37.25
C ALA A 155 -26.02 -18.75 37.29
N THR A 156 -26.41 -19.35 36.18
CA THR A 156 -27.64 -20.12 36.07
C THR A 156 -27.59 -21.40 36.91
N GLU A 157 -26.46 -22.12 36.87
CA GLU A 157 -26.21 -23.30 37.71
C GLU A 157 -26.34 -22.96 39.19
N LYS A 158 -25.72 -21.88 39.65
CA LYS A 158 -25.82 -21.40 41.04
C LYS A 158 -27.26 -21.05 41.40
N SER A 159 -28.03 -20.44 40.50
CA SER A 159 -29.43 -20.11 40.74
C SER A 159 -30.31 -21.37 40.84
N MET A 160 -30.07 -22.37 40.01
CA MET A 160 -30.74 -23.66 40.08
C MET A 160 -30.43 -24.40 41.39
N GLN A 161 -29.18 -24.40 41.84
CA GLN A 161 -28.80 -25.01 43.09
C GLN A 161 -29.51 -24.36 44.27
N LYS A 162 -29.63 -23.02 44.28
CA LYS A 162 -30.38 -22.30 45.32
C LYS A 162 -31.87 -22.74 45.34
N VAL A 163 -32.51 -22.85 44.19
CA VAL A 163 -33.90 -23.33 44.10
C VAL A 163 -34.03 -24.74 44.67
N ILE A 164 -33.10 -25.62 44.37
CA ILE A 164 -33.08 -26.98 44.93
C ILE A 164 -32.95 -26.96 46.45
N ASP A 165 -32.11 -26.11 46.99
CA ASP A 165 -31.91 -25.99 48.43
C ASP A 165 -33.14 -25.38 49.13
N ASP A 166 -33.77 -24.34 48.55
CA ASP A 166 -35.04 -23.76 49.02
C ASP A 166 -36.18 -24.80 49.01
N PHE A 167 -36.25 -25.70 48.01
CA PHE A 167 -37.21 -26.81 48.00
C PHE A 167 -36.96 -27.82 49.11
N LYS A 168 -35.71 -28.15 49.42
CA LYS A 168 -35.35 -29.05 50.55
C LYS A 168 -35.80 -28.44 51.87
N ASP A 169 -35.57 -27.16 52.07
CA ASP A 169 -35.96 -26.45 53.30
C ASP A 169 -37.49 -26.40 53.46
N LEU A 170 -38.23 -26.15 52.40
CA LEU A 170 -39.69 -26.24 52.39
C LEU A 170 -40.18 -27.64 52.78
N LYS A 171 -39.58 -28.67 52.19
CA LYS A 171 -39.93 -30.06 52.50
C LYS A 171 -39.68 -30.39 53.98
N THR A 172 -38.58 -29.90 54.55
CA THR A 172 -38.23 -30.11 55.93
C THR A 172 -39.21 -29.39 56.89
N SER A 173 -39.63 -28.18 56.49
CA SER A 173 -40.61 -27.40 57.26
C SER A 173 -42.04 -27.94 57.19
N THR A 174 -42.38 -28.76 56.21
CA THR A 174 -43.67 -29.40 56.03
C THR A 174 -43.73 -30.84 56.54
N ALA A 175 -42.60 -31.43 56.92
CA ALA A 175 -42.55 -32.80 57.54
C ALA A 175 -42.98 -32.78 59.00
N ASP A 176 -43.57 -33.88 59.44
CA ASP A 176 -43.96 -34.08 60.86
C ASP A 176 -42.77 -33.98 61.82
N GLY A 177 -42.55 -32.81 62.36
CA GLY A 177 -41.52 -32.50 63.37
C GLY A 177 -41.84 -31.14 63.99
N GLY A 178 -41.33 -30.85 65.17
CA GLY A 178 -41.70 -29.70 66.01
C GLY A 178 -41.61 -28.29 65.42
N ARG A 179 -41.47 -28.13 64.14
CA ARG A 179 -41.58 -26.91 63.32
C ARG A 179 -42.42 -27.12 62.05
N SER A 180 -43.20 -28.18 61.97
CA SER A 180 -44.07 -28.48 60.80
C SER A 180 -45.29 -27.56 60.81
N ILE A 181 -45.68 -27.11 59.59
CA ILE A 181 -46.90 -26.30 59.40
C ILE A 181 -48.16 -27.20 59.44
N ILE A 182 -48.04 -28.51 59.43
CA ILE A 182 -49.14 -29.49 59.34
C ILE A 182 -49.53 -30.04 60.71
N THR A 183 -48.66 -29.92 61.71
CA THR A 183 -48.98 -30.34 63.14
C THR A 183 -49.24 -29.09 63.96
N PRO A 184 -50.50 -28.91 64.50
CA PRO A 184 -50.84 -27.87 65.44
C PRO A 184 -50.16 -27.96 66.77
#